data_92c2b01f5228855af1d0620399ebdada
#
_entry.id   92c2b01f5228855af1d0620399ebdada
#
_cell.length_a   1.000
_cell.length_b   1.000
_cell.length_c   1.000
_cell.angle_alpha   90.00
_cell.angle_beta   90.00
_cell.angle_gamma   90.00
#
_symmetry.space_group_name_H-M   'P 1'
#
loop_
_entity.id
_entity.type
_entity.pdbx_description
1 polymer ?
#
loop_
_entity_poly.entity_id
_entity_poly.type
_entity_poly.pdbx_seq_one_letter_code
_entity_poly.pdbx_strand_id
1 'polypeptide(L)'
;LWRLHARCGTVPSRAEVEQALSLVSDEDILLDETARTAELARFGQSLDLGSIAKGYAADEALRILKEGGVHDALINLGGTVSALGRPRRVGIQHPDRVTGIAMGRISVENTCVVTSGDYERYYEVDGVRYHHILDPKTGYPARAGLRSVTLIGPSALELDALSTVVFVNGAEEGLPLLKEAGVDAVLVTDQLDVFCTDGLRENFELL
;
A
#
# COMPACT_ATOMS: atom_id res chain seq x y z
N LEU A 1 -5.08 -18.19 4.30
CA LEU A 1 -4.72 -19.14 3.23
C LEU A 1 -3.29 -18.89 2.75
N TRP A 2 -3.00 -17.79 2.04
CA TRP A 2 -1.69 -17.51 1.41
C TRP A 2 -0.50 -17.52 2.37
N ARG A 3 -0.64 -16.99 3.60
CA ARG A 3 0.41 -17.05 4.63
C ARG A 3 0.78 -18.48 5.06
N LEU A 4 -0.18 -19.40 5.03
CA LEU A 4 0.07 -20.82 5.33
C LEU A 4 0.87 -21.45 4.19
N HIS A 5 0.45 -21.26 2.94
CA HIS A 5 1.12 -21.78 1.76
C HIS A 5 2.54 -21.23 1.59
N ALA A 6 2.75 -19.95 1.92
CA ALA A 6 4.09 -19.35 1.94
C ALA A 6 5.06 -20.07 2.90
N ARG A 7 4.57 -20.51 4.09
CA ARG A 7 5.39 -21.28 5.04
C ARG A 7 5.72 -22.69 4.57
N CYS A 8 4.85 -23.28 3.75
CA CYS A 8 5.00 -24.62 3.21
C CYS A 8 5.71 -24.63 1.84
N GLY A 9 5.96 -23.49 1.22
CA GLY A 9 6.52 -23.39 -0.13
C GLY A 9 5.59 -23.95 -1.20
N THR A 10 4.27 -23.80 -1.03
CA THR A 10 3.25 -24.36 -1.95
C THR A 10 2.30 -23.26 -2.44
N VAL A 11 1.54 -23.55 -3.47
CA VAL A 11 0.47 -22.69 -3.98
C VAL A 11 -0.87 -23.29 -3.58
N PRO A 12 -1.84 -22.51 -3.07
CA PRO A 12 -3.17 -23.04 -2.77
C PRO A 12 -3.84 -23.56 -4.04
N SER A 13 -4.57 -24.66 -3.88
CA SER A 13 -5.42 -25.18 -4.95
C SER A 13 -6.55 -24.20 -5.24
N ARG A 14 -7.11 -24.30 -6.46
CA ARG A 14 -8.25 -23.48 -6.86
C ARG A 14 -9.44 -23.62 -5.89
N ALA A 15 -9.74 -24.82 -5.45
CA ALA A 15 -10.83 -25.09 -4.51
C ALA A 15 -10.62 -24.41 -3.15
N GLU A 16 -9.37 -24.40 -2.62
CA GLU A 16 -9.05 -23.68 -1.37
C GLU A 16 -9.22 -22.17 -1.53
N VAL A 17 -8.81 -21.61 -2.68
CA VAL A 17 -8.99 -20.17 -2.96
C VAL A 17 -10.47 -19.83 -3.07
N GLU A 18 -11.27 -20.60 -3.83
CA GLU A 18 -12.72 -20.39 -3.99
C GLU A 18 -13.44 -20.48 -2.64
N GLN A 19 -13.07 -21.44 -1.79
CA GLN A 19 -13.62 -21.57 -0.43
C GLN A 19 -13.28 -20.34 0.43
N ALA A 20 -12.03 -19.87 0.41
CA ALA A 20 -11.64 -18.68 1.18
C ALA A 20 -12.31 -17.41 0.63
N LEU A 21 -12.40 -17.28 -0.69
CA LEU A 21 -13.00 -16.13 -1.36
C LEU A 21 -14.49 -16.01 -1.08
N SER A 22 -15.20 -17.14 -0.88
CA SER A 22 -16.63 -17.14 -0.51
C SER A 22 -16.93 -16.44 0.81
N LEU A 23 -15.92 -16.22 1.66
CA LEU A 23 -16.02 -15.49 2.94
C LEU A 23 -15.60 -14.02 2.83
N VAL A 24 -15.12 -13.58 1.68
CA VAL A 24 -14.67 -12.20 1.46
C VAL A 24 -15.87 -11.36 1.00
N SER A 25 -16.29 -10.41 1.82
CA SER A 25 -17.34 -9.44 1.50
C SER A 25 -17.22 -8.24 2.44
N ASP A 26 -17.21 -7.05 1.91
CA ASP A 26 -17.26 -5.80 2.66
C ASP A 26 -18.68 -5.54 3.25
N GLU A 27 -19.72 -6.02 2.58
CA GLU A 27 -21.11 -5.93 3.08
C GLU A 27 -21.33 -6.69 4.40
N ASP A 28 -20.45 -7.66 4.71
CA ASP A 28 -20.49 -8.43 5.95
C ASP A 28 -19.79 -7.72 7.14
N ILE A 29 -19.23 -6.56 6.94
CA ILE A 29 -18.62 -5.74 8.00
C ILE A 29 -19.69 -4.80 8.55
N LEU A 30 -20.26 -5.16 9.69
CA LEU A 30 -21.32 -4.40 10.33
C LEU A 30 -20.70 -3.44 11.35
N LEU A 31 -20.89 -2.13 11.15
CA LEU A 31 -20.39 -1.09 12.03
C LEU A 31 -21.54 -0.42 12.77
N ASP A 32 -21.41 -0.32 14.10
CA ASP A 32 -22.28 0.50 14.94
C ASP A 32 -21.45 1.65 15.53
N GLU A 33 -21.58 2.83 14.96
CA GLU A 33 -20.86 4.02 15.38
C GLU A 33 -21.28 4.49 16.79
N THR A 34 -22.54 4.26 17.17
CA THR A 34 -23.06 4.64 18.47
C THR A 34 -22.50 3.75 19.58
N ALA A 35 -22.55 2.44 19.37
CA ALA A 35 -21.97 1.46 20.29
C ALA A 35 -20.45 1.32 20.14
N ARG A 36 -19.85 1.89 19.08
CA ARG A 36 -18.44 1.74 18.71
C ARG A 36 -18.03 0.28 18.60
N THR A 37 -18.84 -0.52 17.91
CA THR A 37 -18.57 -1.93 17.67
C THR A 37 -18.45 -2.24 16.19
N ALA A 38 -17.69 -3.28 15.90
CA ALA A 38 -17.61 -3.89 14.57
C ALA A 38 -17.90 -5.39 14.71
N GLU A 39 -18.72 -5.92 13.84
CA GLU A 39 -19.10 -7.34 13.80
C GLU A 39 -18.90 -7.88 12.39
N LEU A 40 -18.52 -9.16 12.27
CA LEU A 40 -18.48 -9.89 11.01
C LEU A 40 -19.69 -10.81 10.93
N ALA A 41 -20.48 -10.65 9.87
CA ALA A 41 -21.77 -11.29 9.74
C ALA A 41 -21.72 -12.82 9.63
N ARG A 42 -20.58 -13.39 9.18
CA ARG A 42 -20.45 -14.84 8.95
C ARG A 42 -19.31 -15.46 9.74
N PHE A 43 -19.57 -16.64 10.30
CA PHE A 43 -18.54 -17.44 10.98
C PHE A 43 -17.38 -17.78 10.02
N GLY A 44 -16.16 -17.66 10.52
CA GLY A 44 -14.94 -17.94 9.75
C GLY A 44 -14.34 -16.74 9.03
N GLN A 45 -15.02 -15.58 9.01
CA GLN A 45 -14.44 -14.32 8.51
C GLN A 45 -13.41 -13.76 9.49
N SER A 46 -12.50 -12.96 8.97
CA SER A 46 -11.53 -12.19 9.76
C SER A 46 -11.15 -10.92 9.01
N LEU A 47 -10.81 -9.87 9.77
CA LEU A 47 -10.28 -8.61 9.23
C LEU A 47 -8.76 -8.60 9.35
N ASP A 48 -8.09 -8.14 8.30
CA ASP A 48 -6.68 -7.77 8.32
C ASP A 48 -6.56 -6.28 7.93
N LEU A 49 -6.14 -5.45 8.86
CA LEU A 49 -6.00 -4.01 8.66
C LEU A 49 -4.63 -3.63 8.06
N GLY A 50 -3.91 -4.57 7.46
CA GLY A 50 -2.56 -4.38 6.97
C GLY A 50 -2.39 -3.32 5.88
N SER A 51 -3.46 -2.97 5.16
CA SER A 51 -3.49 -1.95 4.12
C SER A 51 -3.79 -0.53 4.61
N ILE A 52 -4.06 -0.35 5.92
CA ILE A 52 -4.39 0.96 6.49
C ILE A 52 -3.67 1.23 7.83
N ALA A 53 -3.17 0.18 8.48
CA ALA A 53 -2.66 0.28 9.85
C ALA A 53 -1.39 1.12 9.97
N LYS A 54 -0.51 1.07 8.96
CA LYS A 54 0.72 1.86 8.98
C LYS A 54 0.41 3.35 8.74
N GLY A 55 -0.50 3.62 7.81
CA GLY A 55 -0.99 4.97 7.54
C GLY A 55 -1.63 5.58 8.77
N TYR A 56 -2.56 4.87 9.42
CA TYR A 56 -3.17 5.31 10.67
C TYR A 56 -2.13 5.60 11.77
N ALA A 57 -1.19 4.68 11.97
CA ALA A 57 -0.16 4.84 12.99
C ALA A 57 0.76 6.05 12.70
N ALA A 58 1.07 6.32 11.44
CA ALA A 58 1.86 7.48 11.04
C ALA A 58 1.12 8.80 11.28
N ASP A 59 -0.16 8.88 10.92
CA ASP A 59 -1.00 10.07 11.14
C ASP A 59 -1.18 10.33 12.63
N GLU A 60 -1.46 9.32 13.46
CA GLU A 60 -1.54 9.46 14.92
C GLU A 60 -0.22 9.88 15.56
N ALA A 61 0.89 9.31 15.11
CA ALA A 61 2.20 9.71 15.60
C ALA A 61 2.51 11.18 15.26
N LEU A 62 2.19 11.62 14.02
CA LEU A 62 2.32 13.03 13.64
C LEU A 62 1.44 13.95 14.49
N ARG A 63 0.19 13.55 14.75
CA ARG A 63 -0.72 14.32 15.60
C ARG A 63 -0.14 14.51 17.00
N ILE A 64 0.31 13.43 17.64
CA ILE A 64 0.91 13.46 18.98
C ILE A 64 2.16 14.34 19.01
N LEU A 65 3.04 14.24 18.02
CA LEU A 65 4.25 15.05 17.92
C LEU A 65 3.91 16.55 17.79
N LYS A 66 2.95 16.89 16.93
CA LYS A 66 2.49 18.29 16.75
C LYS A 66 1.89 18.85 18.04
N GLU A 67 1.03 18.11 18.73
CA GLU A 67 0.43 18.49 20.01
C GLU A 67 1.50 18.64 21.11
N GLY A 68 2.57 17.85 21.05
CA GLY A 68 3.73 17.95 21.93
C GLY A 68 4.71 19.10 21.58
N GLY A 69 4.39 19.94 20.59
CA GLY A 69 5.22 21.08 20.18
C GLY A 69 6.42 20.72 19.31
N VAL A 70 6.44 19.51 18.72
CA VAL A 70 7.48 19.11 17.76
C VAL A 70 7.18 19.72 16.40
N HIS A 71 8.13 20.45 15.84
CA HIS A 71 8.01 21.15 14.56
C HIS A 71 8.85 20.52 13.43
N ASP A 72 9.71 19.54 13.73
CA ASP A 72 10.56 18.86 12.77
C ASP A 72 10.69 17.38 13.13
N ALA A 73 10.15 16.49 12.28
CA ALA A 73 10.16 15.05 12.47
C ALA A 73 10.11 14.29 11.15
N LEU A 74 10.61 13.07 11.18
CA LEU A 74 10.45 12.08 10.12
C LEU A 74 10.00 10.76 10.76
N ILE A 75 8.84 10.27 10.37
CA ILE A 75 8.33 8.96 10.76
C ILE A 75 8.51 8.02 9.58
N ASN A 76 9.06 6.83 9.83
CA ASN A 76 9.22 5.78 8.82
C ASN A 76 8.77 4.43 9.41
N LEU A 77 7.69 3.89 8.87
CA LEU A 77 7.09 2.62 9.30
C LEU A 77 7.24 1.50 8.24
N GLY A 78 8.29 1.57 7.43
CA GLY A 78 8.52 0.59 6.36
C GLY A 78 7.50 0.72 5.22
N GLY A 79 7.84 1.49 4.19
CA GLY A 79 6.95 1.81 3.07
C GLY A 79 5.94 2.94 3.33
N THR A 80 5.80 3.40 4.57
CA THR A 80 5.02 4.58 4.96
C THR A 80 5.95 5.58 5.62
N VAL A 81 6.13 6.74 5.01
CA VAL A 81 6.99 7.82 5.49
C VAL A 81 6.16 9.09 5.64
N SER A 82 6.25 9.75 6.79
CA SER A 82 5.58 11.03 7.04
C SER A 82 6.59 12.07 7.51
N ALA A 83 6.63 13.20 6.82
CA ALA A 83 7.55 14.31 7.08
C ALA A 83 6.83 15.50 7.70
N LEU A 84 7.40 16.07 8.75
CA LEU A 84 6.99 17.31 9.39
C LEU A 84 8.17 18.28 9.41
N GLY A 85 7.92 19.55 9.12
CA GLY A 85 8.91 20.62 9.15
C GLY A 85 9.73 20.68 7.87
N ARG A 86 11.06 20.73 8.02
CA ARG A 86 11.98 20.96 6.88
C ARG A 86 11.88 19.92 5.77
N PRO A 87 12.26 20.28 4.53
CA PRO A 87 12.28 19.36 3.41
C PRO A 87 13.12 18.10 3.68
N ARG A 88 12.62 16.95 3.20
CA ARG A 88 13.26 15.63 3.28
C ARG A 88 13.37 15.01 1.90
N ARG A 89 14.41 14.21 1.70
CA ARG A 89 14.51 13.33 0.51
C ARG A 89 14.11 11.92 0.89
N VAL A 90 13.08 11.40 0.24
CA VAL A 90 12.57 10.03 0.42
C VAL A 90 12.94 9.22 -0.81
N GLY A 91 13.62 8.08 -0.62
CA GLY A 91 13.95 7.15 -1.69
C GLY A 91 12.75 6.27 -2.03
N ILE A 92 12.49 6.06 -3.32
CA ILE A 92 11.55 5.08 -3.84
C ILE A 92 12.33 3.80 -4.12
N GLN A 93 11.99 2.73 -3.41
CA GLN A 93 12.69 1.44 -3.48
C GLN A 93 12.64 0.85 -4.89
N HIS A 94 13.78 0.35 -5.37
CA HIS A 94 13.84 -0.41 -6.62
C HIS A 94 13.23 -1.81 -6.40
N PRO A 95 12.25 -2.26 -7.20
CA PRO A 95 11.53 -3.52 -6.98
C PRO A 95 12.39 -4.78 -6.97
N ASP A 96 13.47 -4.80 -7.78
CA ASP A 96 14.33 -5.98 -7.99
C ASP A 96 15.72 -5.86 -7.33
N ARG A 97 15.93 -4.84 -6.51
CA ARG A 97 17.19 -4.66 -5.78
C ARG A 97 16.99 -4.89 -4.29
N VAL A 98 18.09 -5.16 -3.61
CA VAL A 98 18.06 -5.30 -2.14
C VAL A 98 17.47 -4.05 -1.48
N THR A 99 16.78 -4.25 -0.37
CA THR A 99 16.16 -3.16 0.39
C THR A 99 17.18 -2.05 0.69
N GLY A 100 16.78 -0.81 0.42
CA GLY A 100 17.61 0.38 0.58
C GLY A 100 18.23 0.89 -0.72
N ILE A 101 18.14 0.15 -1.84
CA ILE A 101 18.55 0.65 -3.16
C ILE A 101 17.35 1.33 -3.81
N ALA A 102 17.43 2.64 -3.93
CA ALA A 102 16.39 3.44 -4.56
C ALA A 102 16.55 3.45 -6.09
N MET A 103 15.41 3.46 -6.80
CA MET A 103 15.35 3.74 -8.23
C MET A 103 15.06 5.20 -8.52
N GLY A 104 14.55 5.92 -7.55
CA GLY A 104 14.26 7.34 -7.62
C GLY A 104 14.21 7.95 -6.24
N ARG A 105 14.16 9.27 -6.19
CA ARG A 105 13.98 10.02 -4.95
C ARG A 105 13.02 11.17 -5.13
N ILE A 106 12.29 11.48 -4.08
CA ILE A 106 11.34 12.58 -4.04
C ILE A 106 11.68 13.52 -2.89
N SER A 107 11.59 14.83 -3.15
CA SER A 107 11.69 15.87 -2.14
C SER A 107 10.31 16.19 -1.60
N VAL A 108 10.14 16.06 -0.29
CA VAL A 108 8.84 16.23 0.40
C VAL A 108 8.99 17.12 1.63
N GLU A 109 7.94 17.88 1.91
CA GLU A 109 7.84 18.75 3.08
C GLU A 109 6.40 18.74 3.60
N ASN A 110 6.21 18.52 4.90
CA ASN A 110 4.88 18.49 5.55
C ASN A 110 3.86 17.59 4.85
N THR A 111 4.30 16.41 4.39
CA THR A 111 3.46 15.47 3.64
C THR A 111 3.89 14.02 3.89
N CYS A 112 3.11 13.09 3.39
CA CYS A 112 3.33 11.67 3.52
C CYS A 112 3.69 11.04 2.17
N VAL A 113 4.49 9.98 2.22
CA VAL A 113 4.86 9.12 1.08
C VAL A 113 4.56 7.69 1.47
N VAL A 114 3.66 7.04 0.76
CA VAL A 114 3.24 5.67 1.06
C VAL A 114 3.40 4.79 -0.17
N THR A 115 4.01 3.63 0.00
CA THR A 115 4.27 2.69 -1.09
C THR A 115 3.62 1.34 -0.81
N SER A 116 2.87 0.84 -1.79
CA SER A 116 2.47 -0.56 -1.93
C SER A 116 3.26 -1.21 -3.05
N GLY A 117 3.85 -2.39 -2.79
CA GLY A 117 4.68 -3.08 -3.78
C GLY A 117 4.69 -4.60 -3.60
N ASP A 118 4.94 -5.32 -4.71
CA ASP A 118 4.96 -6.78 -4.79
C ASP A 118 6.20 -7.41 -4.13
N TYR A 119 7.20 -6.59 -3.82
CA TYR A 119 8.49 -6.99 -3.26
C TYR A 119 8.57 -6.89 -1.73
N GLU A 120 7.59 -6.31 -1.06
CA GLU A 120 7.57 -6.15 0.39
C GLU A 120 7.42 -7.49 1.12
N ARG A 121 6.42 -8.28 0.73
CA ARG A 121 6.14 -9.60 1.28
C ARG A 121 5.67 -10.53 0.17
N TYR A 122 6.50 -11.48 -0.19
CA TYR A 122 6.21 -12.49 -1.23
C TYR A 122 6.92 -13.80 -0.93
N TYR A 123 6.58 -14.83 -1.67
CA TYR A 123 7.33 -16.07 -1.80
C TYR A 123 7.29 -16.54 -3.25
N GLU A 124 8.18 -17.44 -3.61
CA GLU A 124 8.30 -17.93 -4.98
C GLU A 124 8.11 -19.45 -5.02
N VAL A 125 7.35 -19.92 -6.00
CA VAL A 125 7.19 -21.34 -6.33
C VAL A 125 7.33 -21.47 -7.84
N ASP A 126 8.21 -22.35 -8.30
CA ASP A 126 8.49 -22.62 -9.72
C ASP A 126 8.79 -21.33 -10.53
N GLY A 127 9.50 -20.39 -9.93
CA GLY A 127 9.86 -19.11 -10.55
C GLY A 127 8.72 -18.10 -10.64
N VAL A 128 7.56 -18.39 -10.05
CA VAL A 128 6.43 -17.47 -9.99
C VAL A 128 6.37 -16.81 -8.61
N ARG A 129 6.31 -15.48 -8.59
CA ARG A 129 6.17 -14.69 -7.36
C ARG A 129 4.72 -14.61 -6.92
N TYR A 130 4.46 -14.91 -5.65
CA TYR A 130 3.16 -14.80 -4.98
C TYR A 130 3.29 -13.78 -3.84
N HIS A 131 2.84 -12.56 -4.08
CA HIS A 131 2.91 -11.47 -3.10
C HIS A 131 1.61 -11.33 -2.29
N HIS A 132 1.65 -10.51 -1.26
CA HIS A 132 0.60 -10.37 -0.25
C HIS A 132 -0.59 -9.48 -0.65
N ILE A 133 -0.50 -8.72 -1.74
CA ILE A 133 -1.58 -7.86 -2.21
C ILE A 133 -2.48 -8.71 -3.10
N LEU A 134 -3.64 -9.07 -2.59
CA LEU A 134 -4.57 -9.98 -3.27
C LEU A 134 -5.66 -9.19 -3.99
N ASP A 135 -6.04 -9.66 -5.17
CA ASP A 135 -7.23 -9.20 -5.86
C ASP A 135 -8.47 -9.86 -5.22
N PRO A 136 -9.40 -9.07 -4.65
CA PRO A 136 -10.58 -9.60 -3.98
C PRO A 136 -11.57 -10.30 -4.92
N LYS A 137 -11.46 -10.07 -6.24
CA LYS A 137 -12.31 -10.73 -7.25
C LYS A 137 -11.84 -12.14 -7.55
N THR A 138 -10.52 -12.37 -7.54
CA THR A 138 -9.92 -13.65 -7.91
C THR A 138 -9.40 -14.45 -6.73
N GLY A 139 -9.08 -13.79 -5.62
CA GLY A 139 -8.43 -14.39 -4.44
C GLY A 139 -6.94 -14.70 -4.63
N TYR A 140 -6.35 -14.35 -5.79
CA TYR A 140 -4.93 -14.50 -6.12
C TYR A 140 -4.18 -13.17 -5.96
N PRO A 141 -2.83 -13.18 -5.91
CA PRO A 141 -2.04 -11.97 -6.00
C PRO A 141 -2.42 -11.13 -7.23
N ALA A 142 -2.64 -9.84 -7.04
CA ALA A 142 -3.01 -8.91 -8.09
C ALA A 142 -1.95 -8.86 -9.21
N ARG A 143 -2.38 -8.75 -10.46
CA ARG A 143 -1.51 -8.72 -11.64
C ARG A 143 -2.01 -7.71 -12.66
N ALA A 144 -2.07 -6.45 -12.21
CA ALA A 144 -2.57 -5.34 -13.02
C ALA A 144 -1.43 -4.51 -13.68
N GLY A 145 -0.27 -5.14 -13.91
CA GLY A 145 0.86 -4.53 -14.62
C GLY A 145 1.72 -3.59 -13.76
N LEU A 146 1.56 -3.58 -12.43
CA LEU A 146 2.32 -2.73 -11.51
C LEU A 146 3.20 -3.54 -10.55
N ARG A 147 4.44 -3.06 -10.34
CA ARG A 147 5.40 -3.54 -9.34
C ARG A 147 5.32 -2.73 -8.05
N SER A 148 5.10 -1.42 -8.17
CA SER A 148 4.86 -0.56 -7.03
C SER A 148 4.01 0.66 -7.36
N VAL A 149 3.32 1.14 -6.34
CA VAL A 149 2.54 2.37 -6.31
C VAL A 149 3.01 3.18 -5.12
N THR A 150 3.62 4.31 -5.38
CA THR A 150 4.02 5.29 -4.35
C THR A 150 3.13 6.51 -4.46
N LEU A 151 2.42 6.83 -3.40
CA LEU A 151 1.50 7.96 -3.33
C LEU A 151 2.04 9.05 -2.40
N ILE A 152 1.76 10.30 -2.74
CA ILE A 152 2.18 11.49 -2.01
C ILE A 152 0.97 12.36 -1.71
N GLY A 153 0.77 12.70 -0.44
CA GLY A 153 -0.38 13.49 0.01
C GLY A 153 -0.40 13.73 1.52
N PRO A 154 -1.43 14.41 2.04
CA PRO A 154 -1.46 14.88 3.42
C PRO A 154 -1.80 13.83 4.47
N SER A 155 -2.53 12.77 4.13
CA SER A 155 -2.98 11.71 5.05
C SER A 155 -2.35 10.38 4.71
N ALA A 156 -1.50 9.86 5.59
CA ALA A 156 -0.87 8.56 5.41
C ALA A 156 -1.90 7.42 5.43
N LEU A 157 -3.00 7.55 6.20
CA LEU A 157 -4.09 6.57 6.23
C LEU A 157 -4.77 6.43 4.86
N GLU A 158 -5.14 7.57 4.25
CA GLU A 158 -5.78 7.57 2.93
C GLU A 158 -4.84 7.03 1.86
N LEU A 159 -3.57 7.43 1.90
CA LEU A 159 -2.56 6.95 0.94
C LEU A 159 -2.30 5.45 1.09
N ASP A 160 -2.27 4.90 2.32
CA ASP A 160 -2.06 3.46 2.58
C ASP A 160 -3.21 2.64 1.95
N ALA A 161 -4.46 3.10 2.11
CA ALA A 161 -5.63 2.51 1.46
C ALA A 161 -5.58 2.63 -0.07
N LEU A 162 -5.42 3.85 -0.58
CA LEU A 162 -5.46 4.13 -2.02
C LEU A 162 -4.32 3.45 -2.79
N SER A 163 -3.11 3.37 -2.22
CA SER A 163 -1.98 2.69 -2.88
C SER A 163 -2.26 1.22 -3.16
N THR A 164 -2.97 0.55 -2.24
CA THR A 164 -3.41 -0.83 -2.43
C THR A 164 -4.50 -0.94 -3.50
N VAL A 165 -5.49 -0.02 -3.50
CA VAL A 165 -6.54 0.02 -4.51
C VAL A 165 -5.96 0.21 -5.91
N VAL A 166 -5.06 1.18 -6.09
CA VAL A 166 -4.40 1.45 -7.37
C VAL A 166 -3.54 0.26 -7.81
N PHE A 167 -2.83 -0.38 -6.88
CA PHE A 167 -2.03 -1.55 -7.19
C PHE A 167 -2.87 -2.73 -7.72
N VAL A 168 -4.05 -2.96 -7.12
CA VAL A 168 -4.97 -4.04 -7.51
C VAL A 168 -5.64 -3.76 -8.86
N ASN A 169 -6.09 -2.53 -9.09
CA ASN A 169 -6.85 -2.15 -10.28
C ASN A 169 -5.95 -1.76 -11.49
N GLY A 170 -4.67 -1.47 -11.24
CA GLY A 170 -3.75 -1.01 -12.28
C GLY A 170 -3.80 0.49 -12.54
N ALA A 171 -2.92 0.96 -13.44
CA ALA A 171 -2.75 2.39 -13.73
C ALA A 171 -3.97 3.00 -14.43
N GLU A 172 -4.63 2.26 -15.32
CA GLU A 172 -5.75 2.77 -16.11
C GLU A 172 -6.95 3.17 -15.25
N GLU A 173 -7.33 2.30 -14.29
CA GLU A 173 -8.42 2.59 -13.34
C GLU A 173 -7.93 3.43 -12.15
N GLY A 174 -6.67 3.31 -11.76
CA GLY A 174 -6.10 3.97 -10.59
C GLY A 174 -5.83 5.47 -10.78
N LEU A 175 -5.31 5.89 -11.92
CA LEU A 175 -4.97 7.31 -12.15
C LEU A 175 -6.18 8.26 -12.08
N PRO A 176 -7.36 7.93 -12.60
CA PRO A 176 -8.55 8.76 -12.40
C PRO A 176 -8.93 8.92 -10.93
N LEU A 177 -8.85 7.86 -10.13
CA LEU A 177 -9.12 7.90 -8.68
C LEU A 177 -8.14 8.82 -7.95
N LEU A 178 -6.85 8.73 -8.27
CA LEU A 178 -5.83 9.60 -7.68
C LEU A 178 -6.04 11.06 -8.03
N LYS A 179 -6.43 11.35 -9.28
CA LYS A 179 -6.74 12.70 -9.72
C LYS A 179 -7.95 13.29 -8.99
N GLU A 180 -9.00 12.48 -8.78
CA GLU A 180 -10.17 12.89 -8.01
C GLU A 180 -9.84 13.16 -6.55
N ALA A 181 -8.99 12.31 -5.95
CA ALA A 181 -8.50 12.47 -4.59
C ALA A 181 -7.47 13.61 -4.41
N GLY A 182 -6.96 14.20 -5.50
CA GLY A 182 -5.91 15.21 -5.43
C GLY A 182 -4.57 14.67 -4.94
N VAL A 183 -4.28 13.40 -5.21
CA VAL A 183 -3.09 12.68 -4.75
C VAL A 183 -2.10 12.52 -5.89
N ASP A 184 -0.83 12.84 -5.62
CA ASP A 184 0.26 12.60 -6.55
C ASP A 184 0.83 11.18 -6.42
N ALA A 185 1.39 10.66 -7.53
CA ALA A 185 1.84 9.27 -7.60
C ALA A 185 3.12 9.09 -8.42
N VAL A 186 3.92 8.08 -8.00
CA VAL A 186 4.93 7.42 -8.83
C VAL A 186 4.52 5.95 -8.97
N LEU A 187 4.32 5.50 -10.20
CA LEU A 187 3.97 4.13 -10.55
C LEU A 187 5.15 3.45 -11.24
N VAL A 188 5.44 2.22 -10.86
CA VAL A 188 6.46 1.38 -11.50
C VAL A 188 5.77 0.17 -12.12
N THR A 189 5.97 -0.04 -13.42
CA THR A 189 5.37 -1.17 -14.16
C THR A 189 6.15 -2.46 -14.01
N ASP A 190 5.59 -3.55 -14.54
CA ASP A 190 6.26 -4.86 -14.66
C ASP A 190 7.53 -4.82 -15.51
N GLN A 191 7.63 -3.85 -16.44
CA GLN A 191 8.81 -3.59 -17.29
C GLN A 191 9.81 -2.65 -16.64
N LEU A 192 9.56 -2.20 -15.39
CA LEU A 192 10.32 -1.18 -14.67
C LEU A 192 10.24 0.22 -15.28
N ASP A 193 9.25 0.49 -16.13
CA ASP A 193 8.96 1.85 -16.56
C ASP A 193 8.39 2.65 -15.39
N VAL A 194 8.82 3.90 -15.28
CA VAL A 194 8.43 4.80 -14.18
C VAL A 194 7.56 5.92 -14.72
N PHE A 195 6.37 6.04 -14.16
CA PHE A 195 5.44 7.13 -14.44
C PHE A 195 5.23 7.97 -13.20
N CYS A 196 5.24 9.29 -13.33
CA CYS A 196 4.87 10.19 -12.26
C CYS A 196 3.78 11.16 -12.72
N THR A 197 2.92 11.56 -11.79
CA THR A 197 1.91 12.60 -12.02
C THR A 197 2.57 13.97 -12.22
N ASP A 198 1.88 14.89 -12.86
CA ASP A 198 2.42 16.21 -13.22
C ASP A 198 2.88 17.02 -12.00
N GLY A 199 2.22 16.87 -10.85
CA GLY A 199 2.60 17.54 -9.60
C GLY A 199 3.97 17.15 -9.03
N LEU A 200 4.54 16.04 -9.50
CA LEU A 200 5.84 15.55 -9.03
C LEU A 200 7.02 15.86 -9.96
N ARG A 201 6.79 16.40 -11.15
CA ARG A 201 7.83 16.57 -12.18
C ARG A 201 9.07 17.33 -11.71
N GLU A 202 8.90 18.31 -10.82
CA GLU A 202 10.00 19.12 -10.29
C GLU A 202 10.62 18.51 -9.03
N ASN A 203 9.90 17.62 -8.35
CA ASN A 203 10.28 17.07 -7.04
C ASN A 203 10.77 15.62 -7.09
N PHE A 204 10.56 14.93 -8.21
CA PHE A 204 10.98 13.55 -8.41
C PHE A 204 12.21 13.48 -9.32
N GLU A 205 13.21 12.70 -8.90
CA GLU A 205 14.44 12.43 -9.65
C GLU A 205 14.60 10.90 -9.79
N LEU A 206 14.72 10.42 -11.02
CA LEU A 206 15.08 9.03 -11.32
C LEU A 206 16.61 8.87 -11.15
N LEU A 207 17.06 7.74 -10.54
CA LEU A 207 18.47 7.47 -10.21
C LEU A 207 19.10 6.45 -11.17
#